data_67e1b44f1c4f0e3c70c8ecabac6d24e6
#
_entry.id   67e1b44f1c4f0e3c70c8ecabac6d24e6
#
_cell.length_a   1.000
_cell.length_b   1.000
_cell.length_c   1.000
_cell.angle_alpha   90.00
_cell.angle_beta   90.00
_cell.angle_gamma   90.00
#
_symmetry.space_group_name_H-M   'P 1'
#
loop_
_entity.id
_entity.type
_entity.pdbx_description
1 polymer ?
#
loop_
_entity_poly.entity_id
_entity_poly.type
_entity_poly.pdbx_seq_one_letter_code
_entity_poly.pdbx_strand_id
1 'polypeptide(L)'
;MKKIITLLILSHLISCNTSVNKSKKDVVENSYSLIWSDEFNQKDLKVDSSKWFMETIAPNNGSWYNNELQHYTDRIDNAFVSNGTLKIIAKKEKYTHSGTTQDYTSARLNSKVSFTYGKVEVRAKLPSAKGSWPAIWTLGSNLETVGWPGCGEIDIMEQLFEDFEMIQCALHTPDTHGDNTILKQVNVTNVTQNFHVYGMEWTAEKIDFFIDDKYYFTYQPESKTPGNWPYFNDQYILLNIAIGGSLGGSIDPNYTEDQMEVDYVRVYQKNKF
;
A
#
# COMPACT_ATOMS: atom_id res chain seq x y z
N MET A 1 79.86 -23.94 -44.20
CA MET A 1 78.88 -24.75 -43.42
C MET A 1 78.41 -23.93 -42.21
N LYS A 2 77.22 -23.31 -42.22
CA LYS A 2 76.70 -22.55 -41.14
C LYS A 2 75.72 -23.39 -40.32
N LYS A 3 76.02 -23.57 -39.04
CA LYS A 3 75.16 -24.28 -38.09
C LYS A 3 74.04 -23.27 -37.61
N ILE A 4 72.81 -23.65 -37.82
CA ILE A 4 71.64 -22.94 -37.26
C ILE A 4 71.29 -23.55 -35.91
N ILE A 5 71.35 -22.76 -34.89
CA ILE A 5 70.90 -23.10 -33.50
C ILE A 5 69.44 -22.66 -33.37
N THR A 6 68.53 -23.63 -33.20
CA THR A 6 67.12 -23.37 -32.93
C THR A 6 66.92 -23.21 -31.44
N LEU A 7 66.48 -22.03 -31.02
CA LEU A 7 66.18 -21.71 -29.62
C LEU A 7 64.68 -22.05 -29.35
N LEU A 8 64.44 -23.06 -28.50
CA LEU A 8 63.11 -23.39 -28.03
C LEU A 8 62.74 -22.40 -26.90
N ILE A 9 61.70 -21.55 -27.12
CA ILE A 9 61.12 -20.72 -26.08
C ILE A 9 59.98 -21.51 -25.42
N LEU A 10 60.18 -21.88 -24.17
CA LEU A 10 59.14 -22.53 -23.33
C LEU A 10 58.27 -21.43 -22.68
N SER A 11 57.06 -21.25 -23.20
CA SER A 11 56.11 -20.33 -22.64
C SER A 11 55.38 -20.96 -21.43
N HIS A 12 55.63 -20.45 -20.23
CA HIS A 12 54.88 -20.80 -19.03
C HIS A 12 53.57 -20.03 -19.06
N LEU A 13 52.46 -20.74 -19.25
CA LEU A 13 51.10 -20.19 -19.00
C LEU A 13 50.86 -20.14 -17.48
N ILE A 14 50.93 -18.96 -16.91
CA ILE A 14 50.50 -18.71 -15.54
C ILE A 14 48.97 -18.61 -15.60
N SER A 15 48.28 -19.67 -15.16
CA SER A 15 46.82 -19.65 -14.91
C SER A 15 46.53 -18.81 -13.68
N CYS A 16 46.05 -17.61 -13.88
CA CYS A 16 45.55 -16.76 -12.80
C CYS A 16 44.15 -17.23 -12.42
N ASN A 17 44.01 -18.01 -11.36
CA ASN A 17 42.74 -18.34 -10.73
C ASN A 17 42.23 -17.08 -10.01
N THR A 18 41.42 -16.27 -10.68
CA THR A 18 40.61 -15.25 -10.03
C THR A 18 39.44 -15.93 -9.34
N SER A 19 39.59 -16.27 -8.08
CA SER A 19 38.46 -16.54 -7.19
C SER A 19 37.63 -15.27 -7.10
N VAL A 20 36.49 -15.23 -7.80
CA VAL A 20 35.48 -14.19 -7.66
C VAL A 20 34.92 -14.33 -6.27
N ASN A 21 35.35 -13.45 -5.37
CA ASN A 21 34.69 -13.24 -4.11
C ASN A 21 33.28 -12.68 -4.43
N LYS A 22 32.28 -13.55 -4.52
CA LYS A 22 30.87 -13.14 -4.48
C LYS A 22 30.68 -12.35 -3.20
N SER A 23 30.44 -11.07 -3.32
CA SER A 23 30.24 -10.18 -2.19
C SER A 23 29.03 -10.65 -1.40
N LYS A 24 29.11 -10.56 -0.06
CA LYS A 24 28.01 -10.86 0.86
C LYS A 24 26.71 -10.04 0.58
N LYS A 25 26.72 -9.16 -0.41
CA LYS A 25 25.58 -8.35 -0.85
C LYS A 25 24.51 -9.17 -1.58
N ASP A 26 24.88 -10.28 -2.24
CA ASP A 26 23.94 -11.11 -3.01
C ASP A 26 23.12 -12.10 -2.15
N VAL A 27 23.40 -12.19 -0.84
CA VAL A 27 22.71 -13.12 0.08
C VAL A 27 21.55 -12.44 0.82
N VAL A 28 21.43 -11.11 0.78
CA VAL A 28 20.39 -10.36 1.50
C VAL A 28 19.08 -10.22 0.69
N GLU A 29 19.13 -10.38 -0.61
CA GLU A 29 18.00 -10.15 -1.52
C GLU A 29 16.90 -11.23 -1.47
N ASN A 30 17.13 -12.36 -0.79
CA ASN A 30 16.17 -13.46 -0.65
C ASN A 30 15.64 -13.65 0.78
N SER A 31 15.55 -12.58 1.56
CA SER A 31 15.13 -12.69 2.96
C SER A 31 13.61 -12.70 3.17
N TYR A 32 12.80 -12.50 2.12
CA TYR A 32 11.35 -12.45 2.18
C TYR A 32 10.71 -13.57 1.35
N SER A 33 9.68 -14.22 1.90
CA SER A 33 8.80 -15.14 1.18
C SER A 33 7.41 -14.55 1.06
N LEU A 34 6.80 -14.65 -0.12
CA LEU A 34 5.41 -14.29 -0.35
C LEU A 34 4.51 -15.22 0.49
N ILE A 35 3.70 -14.64 1.38
CA ILE A 35 2.77 -15.40 2.24
C ILE A 35 1.32 -15.25 1.81
N TRP A 36 0.98 -14.14 1.15
CA TRP A 36 -0.35 -13.88 0.61
C TRP A 36 -0.28 -12.89 -0.54
N SER A 37 -1.16 -13.08 -1.53
CA SER A 37 -1.36 -12.08 -2.58
C SER A 37 -2.76 -12.12 -3.19
N ASP A 38 -3.13 -11.01 -3.80
CA ASP A 38 -4.14 -10.95 -4.83
C ASP A 38 -3.58 -10.25 -6.07
N GLU A 39 -3.53 -11.01 -7.17
CA GLU A 39 -3.01 -10.56 -8.46
C GLU A 39 -4.14 -10.15 -9.41
N PHE A 40 -5.38 -10.19 -8.94
CA PHE A 40 -6.61 -9.82 -9.67
C PHE A 40 -6.73 -10.45 -11.07
N ASN A 41 -6.23 -11.67 -11.22
CA ASN A 41 -6.20 -12.42 -12.50
C ASN A 41 -7.41 -13.32 -12.73
N GLN A 42 -8.41 -13.28 -11.83
CA GLN A 42 -9.63 -14.06 -11.96
C GLN A 42 -10.44 -13.62 -13.19
N LYS A 43 -11.18 -14.59 -13.76
CA LYS A 43 -12.10 -14.32 -14.89
C LYS A 43 -13.43 -13.72 -14.46
N ASP A 44 -13.82 -13.91 -13.20
CA ASP A 44 -15.02 -13.31 -12.63
C ASP A 44 -14.78 -11.81 -12.42
N LEU A 45 -15.78 -11.01 -12.75
CA LEU A 45 -15.75 -9.56 -12.49
C LEU A 45 -15.86 -9.21 -11.00
N LYS A 46 -16.37 -10.13 -10.18
CA LYS A 46 -16.54 -9.87 -8.75
C LYS A 46 -15.23 -9.91 -8.01
N VAL A 47 -15.12 -9.06 -7.00
CA VAL A 47 -14.06 -9.13 -6.00
C VAL A 47 -14.12 -10.49 -5.30
N ASP A 48 -12.95 -11.13 -5.12
CA ASP A 48 -12.87 -12.44 -4.47
C ASP A 48 -13.23 -12.33 -2.98
N SER A 49 -14.44 -12.77 -2.63
CA SER A 49 -14.94 -12.73 -1.26
C SER A 49 -14.23 -13.68 -0.30
N SER A 50 -13.37 -14.58 -0.78
CA SER A 50 -12.49 -15.37 0.10
C SER A 50 -11.29 -14.56 0.60
N LYS A 51 -10.89 -13.51 -0.13
CA LYS A 51 -9.76 -12.64 0.17
C LYS A 51 -10.17 -11.31 0.78
N TRP A 52 -11.32 -10.77 0.38
CA TRP A 52 -11.75 -9.42 0.74
C TRP A 52 -13.14 -9.42 1.40
N PHE A 53 -13.29 -8.54 2.35
CA PHE A 53 -14.58 -8.11 2.88
C PHE A 53 -14.85 -6.69 2.37
N MET A 54 -15.99 -6.48 1.74
CA MET A 54 -16.41 -5.14 1.29
C MET A 54 -17.26 -4.51 2.38
N GLU A 55 -16.77 -3.43 2.96
CA GLU A 55 -17.43 -2.76 4.07
C GLU A 55 -18.50 -1.80 3.57
N THR A 56 -19.71 -1.91 4.12
CA THR A 56 -20.86 -1.12 3.67
C THR A 56 -21.54 -0.38 4.82
N ILE A 57 -21.18 -0.69 6.07
CA ILE A 57 -21.83 -0.13 7.25
C ILE A 57 -20.99 1.01 7.80
N ALA A 58 -21.47 2.23 7.59
CA ALA A 58 -20.81 3.43 8.12
C ALA A 58 -20.91 3.48 9.66
N PRO A 59 -19.78 3.63 10.37
CA PRO A 59 -19.74 3.45 11.83
C PRO A 59 -20.35 4.61 12.62
N ASN A 60 -20.46 5.81 12.04
CA ASN A 60 -20.90 7.01 12.72
C ASN A 60 -22.34 7.39 12.32
N ASN A 61 -23.33 6.62 12.80
CA ASN A 61 -24.75 6.84 12.54
C ASN A 61 -25.10 7.02 11.04
N GLY A 62 -24.49 6.19 10.19
CA GLY A 62 -24.70 6.22 8.74
C GLY A 62 -23.75 7.17 7.98
N SER A 63 -22.75 7.74 8.66
CA SER A 63 -21.69 8.54 8.05
C SER A 63 -20.31 7.94 8.34
N TRP A 64 -19.37 8.14 7.44
CA TRP A 64 -17.95 7.82 7.66
C TRP A 64 -17.29 8.95 8.48
N TYR A 65 -16.10 8.70 8.97
CA TYR A 65 -15.30 9.70 9.68
C TYR A 65 -14.76 10.77 8.73
N ASN A 66 -14.06 11.77 9.24
CA ASN A 66 -13.34 12.79 8.48
C ASN A 66 -14.20 13.63 7.51
N ASN A 67 -15.53 13.70 7.75
CA ASN A 67 -16.50 14.38 6.86
C ASN A 67 -16.54 13.81 5.43
N GLU A 68 -16.28 12.53 5.27
CA GLU A 68 -16.41 11.83 4.00
C GLU A 68 -17.87 11.80 3.54
N LEU A 69 -18.09 11.91 2.23
CA LEU A 69 -19.42 12.18 1.64
C LEU A 69 -20.03 10.99 0.89
N GLN A 70 -19.35 9.86 0.78
CA GLN A 70 -19.82 8.66 0.10
C GLN A 70 -20.46 7.64 1.02
N HIS A 71 -21.32 6.79 0.48
CA HIS A 71 -21.51 5.44 0.98
C HIS A 71 -20.53 4.48 0.31
N TYR A 72 -19.92 3.58 1.08
CA TYR A 72 -19.25 2.41 0.50
C TYR A 72 -20.29 1.32 0.25
N THR A 73 -20.14 0.64 -0.88
CA THR A 73 -21.04 -0.42 -1.33
C THR A 73 -20.26 -1.68 -1.74
N ASP A 74 -20.94 -2.80 -1.79
CA ASP A 74 -20.43 -4.08 -2.29
C ASP A 74 -20.87 -4.36 -3.74
N ARG A 75 -21.34 -3.31 -4.45
CA ARG A 75 -21.83 -3.41 -5.82
C ARG A 75 -20.68 -3.50 -6.82
N ILE A 76 -20.91 -4.21 -7.90
CA ILE A 76 -19.99 -4.27 -9.04
C ILE A 76 -19.76 -2.90 -9.68
N ASP A 77 -20.68 -1.97 -9.51
CA ASP A 77 -20.55 -0.58 -9.97
C ASP A 77 -19.43 0.19 -9.25
N ASN A 78 -19.08 -0.24 -8.03
CA ASN A 78 -18.08 0.44 -7.20
C ASN A 78 -16.78 -0.37 -7.03
N ALA A 79 -16.82 -1.72 -7.19
CA ALA A 79 -15.61 -2.51 -7.23
C ALA A 79 -15.76 -3.75 -8.11
N PHE A 80 -14.82 -3.93 -9.03
CA PHE A 80 -14.80 -5.09 -9.91
C PHE A 80 -13.37 -5.37 -10.43
N VAL A 81 -13.18 -6.61 -10.89
CA VAL A 81 -11.92 -7.04 -11.51
C VAL A 81 -12.11 -7.14 -13.03
N SER A 82 -11.23 -6.53 -13.79
CA SER A 82 -11.20 -6.68 -15.24
C SER A 82 -9.80 -6.40 -15.79
N ASN A 83 -9.44 -7.09 -16.87
CA ASN A 83 -8.14 -6.92 -17.53
C ASN A 83 -6.95 -7.05 -16.58
N GLY A 84 -7.03 -7.96 -15.60
CA GLY A 84 -5.96 -8.24 -14.66
C GLY A 84 -5.76 -7.19 -13.56
N THR A 85 -6.73 -6.30 -13.33
CA THR A 85 -6.65 -5.32 -12.24
C THR A 85 -7.99 -5.17 -11.52
N LEU A 86 -7.95 -4.89 -10.22
CA LEU A 86 -9.09 -4.39 -9.45
C LEU A 86 -9.33 -2.93 -9.81
N LYS A 87 -10.60 -2.57 -10.05
CA LYS A 87 -11.08 -1.19 -10.16
C LYS A 87 -11.91 -0.86 -8.92
N ILE A 88 -11.53 0.19 -8.23
CA ILE A 88 -12.36 0.83 -7.20
C ILE A 88 -12.89 2.12 -7.82
N ILE A 89 -14.22 2.26 -7.92
CA ILE A 89 -14.88 3.37 -8.60
C ILE A 89 -15.64 4.21 -7.58
N ALA A 90 -15.28 5.48 -7.48
CA ALA A 90 -16.05 6.48 -6.76
C ALA A 90 -16.98 7.19 -7.75
N LYS A 91 -18.30 7.30 -7.42
CA LYS A 91 -19.32 7.81 -8.35
C LYS A 91 -20.19 8.88 -7.70
N LYS A 92 -20.59 9.85 -8.47
CA LYS A 92 -21.64 10.81 -8.09
C LYS A 92 -23.00 10.22 -8.39
N GLU A 93 -23.65 9.68 -7.41
CA GLU A 93 -25.01 9.15 -7.48
C GLU A 93 -25.66 9.20 -6.10
N LYS A 94 -26.97 9.48 -6.07
CA LYS A 94 -27.74 9.38 -4.83
C LYS A 94 -27.94 7.92 -4.46
N TYR A 95 -27.52 7.59 -3.27
CA TYR A 95 -27.64 6.23 -2.74
C TYR A 95 -28.09 6.25 -1.29
N THR A 96 -29.12 5.45 -0.98
CA THR A 96 -29.64 5.31 0.38
C THR A 96 -29.29 3.94 0.93
N HIS A 97 -28.60 3.92 2.06
CA HIS A 97 -28.28 2.71 2.79
C HIS A 97 -28.58 2.90 4.29
N SER A 98 -29.24 1.93 4.91
CA SER A 98 -29.56 1.95 6.36
C SER A 98 -30.22 3.26 6.83
N GLY A 99 -31.09 3.85 5.98
CA GLY A 99 -31.83 5.07 6.29
C GLY A 99 -31.08 6.39 6.07
N THR A 100 -29.82 6.36 5.68
CA THR A 100 -29.01 7.54 5.34
C THR A 100 -28.82 7.64 3.84
N THR A 101 -28.96 8.84 3.27
CA THR A 101 -28.73 9.12 1.85
C THR A 101 -27.48 9.95 1.69
N GLN A 102 -26.60 9.53 0.78
CA GLN A 102 -25.42 10.27 0.34
C GLN A 102 -25.50 10.56 -1.16
N ASP A 103 -24.77 11.55 -1.64
CA ASP A 103 -24.71 11.92 -3.05
C ASP A 103 -23.58 11.24 -3.82
N TYR A 104 -22.82 10.39 -3.16
CA TYR A 104 -21.69 9.64 -3.73
C TYR A 104 -21.68 8.20 -3.23
N THR A 105 -21.14 7.33 -4.04
CA THR A 105 -20.82 5.93 -3.70
C THR A 105 -19.38 5.62 -4.04
N SER A 106 -18.81 4.65 -3.33
CA SER A 106 -17.47 4.11 -3.59
C SER A 106 -17.38 2.68 -3.05
N ALA A 107 -16.19 2.11 -2.97
CA ALA A 107 -15.95 0.85 -2.28
C ALA A 107 -14.78 0.96 -1.31
N ARG A 108 -14.89 0.18 -0.21
CA ARG A 108 -13.82 -0.06 0.77
C ARG A 108 -13.67 -1.57 0.94
N LEU A 109 -12.48 -2.05 0.62
CA LEU A 109 -12.11 -3.46 0.70
C LEU A 109 -11.18 -3.66 1.90
N ASN A 110 -11.52 -4.60 2.77
CA ASN A 110 -10.70 -4.99 3.90
C ASN A 110 -10.19 -6.41 3.64
N SER A 111 -8.87 -6.64 3.72
CA SER A 111 -8.33 -7.98 3.53
C SER A 111 -8.78 -8.92 4.66
N LYS A 112 -9.06 -10.17 4.31
CA LYS A 112 -9.37 -11.22 5.30
C LYS A 112 -8.13 -11.85 5.90
N VAL A 113 -6.97 -11.59 5.33
CA VAL A 113 -5.68 -11.89 5.93
C VAL A 113 -5.29 -10.78 6.89
N SER A 114 -4.75 -11.15 8.03
CA SER A 114 -3.99 -10.27 8.91
C SER A 114 -2.61 -10.87 9.16
N PHE A 115 -1.64 -10.03 9.44
CA PHE A 115 -0.25 -10.43 9.64
C PHE A 115 0.46 -9.48 10.59
N THR A 116 1.43 -10.00 11.33
CA THR A 116 2.35 -9.19 12.15
C THR A 116 3.72 -9.21 11.49
N TYR A 117 4.23 -8.02 11.21
CA TYR A 117 5.51 -7.77 10.53
C TYR A 117 5.57 -8.37 9.12
N GLY A 118 6.33 -7.72 8.27
CA GLY A 118 6.51 -8.13 6.89
C GLY A 118 6.72 -6.95 5.96
N LYS A 119 6.68 -7.24 4.67
CA LYS A 119 6.68 -6.24 3.61
C LYS A 119 5.34 -6.29 2.89
N VAL A 120 4.73 -5.14 2.68
CA VAL A 120 3.53 -4.97 1.85
C VAL A 120 3.91 -4.23 0.59
N GLU A 121 3.41 -4.70 -0.54
CA GLU A 121 3.49 -4.03 -1.84
C GLU A 121 2.10 -3.96 -2.45
N VAL A 122 1.68 -2.78 -2.84
CA VAL A 122 0.47 -2.54 -3.62
C VAL A 122 0.86 -1.76 -4.87
N ARG A 123 0.64 -2.37 -6.04
CA ARG A 123 0.88 -1.68 -7.31
C ARG A 123 -0.42 -1.09 -7.79
N ALA A 124 -0.49 0.24 -7.81
CA ALA A 124 -1.71 0.96 -8.13
C ALA A 124 -1.46 2.19 -9.02
N LYS A 125 -2.51 2.55 -9.79
CA LYS A 125 -2.65 3.81 -10.50
C LYS A 125 -3.79 4.59 -9.84
N LEU A 126 -3.52 5.84 -9.46
CA LEU A 126 -4.39 6.64 -8.63
C LEU A 126 -5.41 7.45 -9.42
N PRO A 127 -6.54 7.87 -8.79
CA PRO A 127 -7.52 8.75 -9.39
C PRO A 127 -6.96 10.15 -9.71
N SER A 128 -7.69 10.89 -10.57
CA SER A 128 -7.26 12.21 -11.05
C SER A 128 -8.32 13.30 -10.86
N ALA A 129 -9.50 12.96 -10.35
CA ALA A 129 -10.56 13.94 -10.16
C ALA A 129 -10.49 14.58 -8.77
N LYS A 130 -10.56 15.91 -8.74
CA LYS A 130 -10.60 16.66 -7.49
C LYS A 130 -11.82 16.27 -6.66
N GLY A 131 -11.57 15.92 -5.41
CA GLY A 131 -12.56 15.38 -4.49
C GLY A 131 -12.35 13.92 -4.16
N SER A 132 -11.57 13.18 -4.97
CA SER A 132 -11.18 11.80 -4.68
C SER A 132 -10.05 11.76 -3.64
N TRP A 133 -10.20 10.87 -2.67
CA TRP A 133 -9.21 10.58 -1.64
C TRP A 133 -8.94 9.06 -1.60
N PRO A 134 -8.05 8.56 -2.44
CA PRO A 134 -7.66 7.16 -2.41
C PRO A 134 -6.73 6.89 -1.24
N ALA A 135 -6.86 5.69 -0.65
CA ALA A 135 -5.98 5.22 0.40
C ALA A 135 -5.63 3.74 0.26
N ILE A 136 -4.38 3.43 0.60
CA ILE A 136 -3.83 2.10 0.80
C ILE A 136 -3.27 2.11 2.22
N TRP A 137 -3.87 1.34 3.13
CA TRP A 137 -3.59 1.46 4.55
C TRP A 137 -3.84 0.16 5.31
N THR A 138 -3.54 0.15 6.61
CA THR A 138 -3.80 -0.99 7.49
C THR A 138 -4.39 -0.55 8.81
N LEU A 139 -5.18 -1.45 9.43
CA LEU A 139 -5.69 -1.32 10.80
C LEU A 139 -5.35 -2.56 11.61
N GLY A 140 -5.14 -2.36 12.91
CA GLY A 140 -4.96 -3.47 13.84
C GLY A 140 -6.19 -4.36 13.92
N SER A 141 -5.98 -5.68 13.83
CA SER A 141 -7.05 -6.69 13.91
C SER A 141 -7.75 -6.73 15.27
N ASN A 142 -7.19 -6.06 16.28
CA ASN A 142 -7.75 -5.88 17.61
C ASN A 142 -8.63 -4.61 17.75
N LEU A 143 -9.00 -3.96 16.63
CA LEU A 143 -9.82 -2.73 16.61
C LEU A 143 -11.07 -2.85 17.48
N GLU A 144 -11.80 -3.96 17.39
CA GLU A 144 -13.06 -4.18 18.15
C GLU A 144 -12.84 -4.23 19.67
N THR A 145 -11.63 -4.56 20.13
CA THR A 145 -11.33 -4.72 21.56
C THR A 145 -10.66 -3.51 22.18
N VAL A 146 -9.78 -2.84 21.46
CA VAL A 146 -9.00 -1.71 21.98
C VAL A 146 -9.44 -0.37 21.42
N GLY A 147 -10.19 -0.36 20.32
CA GLY A 147 -10.64 0.84 19.63
C GLY A 147 -9.50 1.57 18.90
N TRP A 148 -9.89 2.55 18.08
CA TRP A 148 -8.98 3.48 17.43
C TRP A 148 -8.67 4.66 18.37
N PRO A 149 -7.43 5.19 18.41
CA PRO A 149 -6.24 4.79 17.68
C PRO A 149 -5.40 3.70 18.37
N GLY A 150 -5.90 3.07 19.42
CA GLY A 150 -5.20 2.04 20.20
C GLY A 150 -4.83 0.79 19.41
N CYS A 151 -5.59 0.45 18.37
CA CYS A 151 -5.28 -0.67 17.47
C CYS A 151 -4.09 -0.40 16.55
N GLY A 152 -3.72 0.87 16.37
CA GLY A 152 -2.72 1.30 15.40
C GLY A 152 -3.26 1.34 13.97
N GLU A 153 -2.91 2.40 13.23
CA GLU A 153 -3.21 2.58 11.82
C GLU A 153 -1.93 2.98 11.09
N ILE A 154 -1.69 2.35 9.95
CA ILE A 154 -0.53 2.65 9.10
C ILE A 154 -1.05 2.96 7.70
N ASP A 155 -0.96 4.23 7.30
CA ASP A 155 -1.33 4.68 5.97
C ASP A 155 -0.10 4.58 5.07
N ILE A 156 -0.12 3.57 4.20
CA ILE A 156 1.00 3.31 3.27
C ILE A 156 1.00 4.35 2.15
N MET A 157 -0.18 4.73 1.70
CA MET A 157 -0.37 5.73 0.64
C MET A 157 -1.70 6.44 0.83
N GLU A 158 -1.65 7.76 0.87
CA GLU A 158 -2.78 8.65 0.68
C GLU A 158 -2.40 9.73 -0.34
N GLN A 159 -3.32 10.08 -1.23
CA GLN A 159 -3.12 11.15 -2.23
C GLN A 159 -3.85 12.41 -1.80
N LEU A 160 -3.21 13.58 -1.95
CA LEU A 160 -3.77 14.84 -1.53
C LEU A 160 -4.51 15.54 -2.67
N PHE A 161 -5.67 16.15 -2.37
CA PHE A 161 -6.49 16.85 -3.36
C PHE A 161 -5.87 18.14 -3.92
N GLU A 162 -4.98 18.78 -3.16
CA GLU A 162 -4.33 20.03 -3.56
C GLU A 162 -3.29 19.81 -4.64
N ASP A 163 -2.64 18.65 -4.62
CA ASP A 163 -1.62 18.23 -5.58
C ASP A 163 -1.69 16.72 -5.76
N PHE A 164 -2.19 16.25 -6.91
CA PHE A 164 -2.32 14.80 -7.19
C PHE A 164 -0.98 14.05 -7.22
N GLU A 165 0.13 14.74 -7.40
CA GLU A 165 1.47 14.14 -7.32
C GLU A 165 2.02 14.13 -5.88
N MET A 166 1.33 14.75 -4.93
CA MET A 166 1.70 14.71 -3.52
C MET A 166 1.11 13.48 -2.86
N ILE A 167 1.97 12.56 -2.47
CA ILE A 167 1.64 11.32 -1.76
C ILE A 167 2.14 11.44 -0.33
N GLN A 168 1.35 10.95 0.63
CA GLN A 168 1.79 10.86 2.01
C GLN A 168 1.67 9.44 2.55
N CYS A 169 2.53 9.10 3.50
CA CYS A 169 2.28 8.06 4.49
C CYS A 169 1.97 8.70 5.83
N ALA A 170 1.20 7.99 6.68
CA ALA A 170 0.88 8.44 8.02
C ALA A 170 0.86 7.29 9.01
N LEU A 171 0.95 7.64 10.31
CA LEU A 171 0.95 6.69 11.41
C LEU A 171 0.10 7.24 12.54
N HIS A 172 -0.99 6.56 12.86
CA HIS A 172 -1.86 6.92 13.96
C HIS A 172 -1.63 6.02 15.17
N THR A 173 -1.34 6.65 16.29
CA THR A 173 -1.06 6.00 17.57
C THR A 173 -1.84 6.71 18.69
N PRO A 174 -1.99 6.12 19.88
CA PRO A 174 -2.59 6.84 21.01
C PRO A 174 -1.93 8.19 21.34
N ASP A 175 -0.61 8.30 21.18
CA ASP A 175 0.11 9.53 21.47
C ASP A 175 0.04 10.55 20.32
N THR A 176 -0.12 10.08 19.06
CA THR A 176 -0.09 10.93 17.85
C THR A 176 -1.13 10.46 16.84
N HIS A 177 -2.19 11.24 16.68
CA HIS A 177 -3.28 10.96 15.73
C HIS A 177 -4.03 12.25 15.38
N GLY A 178 -4.90 12.20 14.37
CA GLY A 178 -5.64 13.39 13.89
C GLY A 178 -4.68 14.50 13.46
N ASP A 179 -4.86 15.70 13.96
CA ASP A 179 -4.06 16.87 13.61
C ASP A 179 -2.58 16.77 14.06
N ASN A 180 -2.25 15.83 14.93
CA ASN A 180 -0.89 15.59 15.43
C ASN A 180 -0.31 14.27 14.93
N THR A 181 -0.72 13.84 13.77
CA THR A 181 -0.29 12.58 13.15
C THR A 181 1.17 12.65 12.71
N ILE A 182 1.90 11.53 12.88
CA ILE A 182 3.22 11.35 12.28
C ILE A 182 3.01 11.08 10.79
N LEU A 183 3.49 11.97 9.93
CA LEU A 183 3.34 11.82 8.47
C LEU A 183 4.59 12.26 7.72
N LYS A 184 4.71 11.80 6.48
CA LYS A 184 5.71 12.26 5.53
C LYS A 184 5.10 12.37 4.14
N GLN A 185 5.27 13.53 3.52
CA GLN A 185 4.87 13.80 2.14
C GLN A 185 6.05 13.68 1.19
N VAL A 186 5.77 13.20 -0.02
CA VAL A 186 6.73 13.09 -1.13
C VAL A 186 6.02 13.34 -2.45
N ASN A 187 6.69 14.05 -3.37
CA ASN A 187 6.17 14.25 -4.72
C ASN A 187 6.53 13.05 -5.60
N VAL A 188 5.52 12.47 -6.29
CA VAL A 188 5.65 11.33 -7.19
C VAL A 188 4.94 11.64 -8.50
N THR A 189 5.70 11.78 -9.57
CA THR A 189 5.17 12.20 -10.87
C THR A 189 4.35 11.12 -11.56
N ASN A 190 3.33 11.54 -12.30
CA ASN A 190 2.51 10.66 -13.15
C ASN A 190 1.72 9.55 -12.41
N VAL A 191 1.40 9.70 -11.13
CA VAL A 191 0.66 8.71 -10.33
C VAL A 191 -0.74 8.41 -10.87
N THR A 192 -1.33 9.36 -11.61
CA THR A 192 -2.65 9.21 -12.25
C THR A 192 -2.59 8.58 -13.64
N GLN A 193 -1.41 8.52 -14.25
CA GLN A 193 -1.18 7.95 -15.60
C GLN A 193 -0.52 6.57 -15.53
N ASN A 194 0.37 6.38 -14.57
CA ASN A 194 1.21 5.19 -14.45
C ASN A 194 0.91 4.42 -13.17
N PHE A 195 1.17 3.13 -13.20
CA PHE A 195 1.21 2.30 -12.00
C PHE A 195 2.52 2.52 -11.25
N HIS A 196 2.42 2.75 -9.95
CA HIS A 196 3.53 2.78 -9.00
C HIS A 196 3.35 1.71 -7.93
N VAL A 197 4.45 1.27 -7.32
CA VAL A 197 4.43 0.34 -6.18
C VAL A 197 4.52 1.17 -4.90
N TYR A 198 3.44 1.18 -4.12
CA TYR A 198 3.40 1.76 -2.78
C TYR A 198 3.62 0.66 -1.76
N GLY A 199 4.53 0.86 -0.82
CA GLY A 199 4.82 -0.21 0.11
C GLY A 199 5.42 0.23 1.44
N MET A 200 5.43 -0.74 2.35
CA MET A 200 6.11 -0.63 3.64
C MET A 200 6.89 -1.89 3.96
N GLU A 201 7.98 -1.75 4.70
CA GLU A 201 8.61 -2.82 5.46
C GLU A 201 8.39 -2.55 6.95
N TRP A 202 7.68 -3.46 7.60
CA TRP A 202 7.33 -3.37 9.01
C TRP A 202 7.99 -4.50 9.79
N THR A 203 8.77 -4.11 10.80
CA THR A 203 9.47 -5.02 11.72
C THR A 203 9.10 -4.68 13.16
N ALA A 204 9.61 -5.44 14.13
CA ALA A 204 9.48 -5.10 15.54
C ALA A 204 10.23 -3.79 15.91
N GLU A 205 11.20 -3.39 15.09
CA GLU A 205 12.08 -2.23 15.36
C GLU A 205 11.61 -0.96 14.68
N LYS A 206 11.08 -1.07 13.45
CA LYS A 206 10.77 0.10 12.62
C LYS A 206 9.73 -0.20 11.54
N ILE A 207 9.20 0.88 10.97
CA ILE A 207 8.40 0.87 9.75
C ILE A 207 9.10 1.77 8.73
N ASP A 208 9.47 1.20 7.59
CA ASP A 208 10.05 1.90 6.46
C ASP A 208 9.01 2.01 5.34
N PHE A 209 8.82 3.19 4.77
CA PHE A 209 7.92 3.43 3.64
C PHE A 209 8.69 3.65 2.36
N PHE A 210 8.21 3.07 1.26
CA PHE A 210 8.83 3.21 -0.06
C PHE A 210 7.81 3.37 -1.18
N ILE A 211 8.25 3.99 -2.27
CA ILE A 211 7.55 4.05 -3.55
C ILE A 211 8.55 3.66 -4.64
N ASP A 212 8.21 2.67 -5.49
CA ASP A 212 9.05 2.16 -6.56
C ASP A 212 10.49 1.84 -6.07
N ASP A 213 10.60 1.04 -5.01
CA ASP A 213 11.87 0.64 -4.37
C ASP A 213 12.69 1.79 -3.75
N LYS A 214 12.15 3.02 -3.69
CA LYS A 214 12.81 4.17 -3.06
C LYS A 214 12.21 4.44 -1.69
N TYR A 215 13.00 4.17 -0.64
CA TYR A 215 12.61 4.49 0.73
C TYR A 215 12.63 6.01 0.92
N TYR A 216 11.58 6.56 1.54
CA TYR A 216 11.46 8.00 1.75
C TYR A 216 11.13 8.40 3.20
N PHE A 217 10.69 7.43 4.03
CA PHE A 217 10.43 7.67 5.44
C PHE A 217 10.68 6.42 6.28
N THR A 218 11.22 6.61 7.48
CA THR A 218 11.40 5.58 8.50
C THR A 218 10.83 6.07 9.82
N TYR A 219 9.93 5.30 10.43
CA TYR A 219 9.49 5.51 11.80
C TYR A 219 10.14 4.47 12.72
N GLN A 220 10.95 4.95 13.65
CA GLN A 220 11.73 4.12 14.58
C GLN A 220 11.90 4.85 15.90
N PRO A 221 10.90 4.84 16.81
CA PRO A 221 11.05 5.45 18.13
C PRO A 221 12.08 4.70 18.97
N GLU A 222 12.90 5.45 19.70
CA GLU A 222 13.96 4.90 20.57
C GLU A 222 13.38 3.95 21.63
N SER A 223 12.26 4.34 22.23
CA SER A 223 11.51 3.53 23.19
C SER A 223 10.12 3.28 22.67
N LYS A 224 9.69 2.01 22.66
CA LYS A 224 8.35 1.61 22.21
C LYS A 224 7.44 1.38 23.39
N THR A 225 6.32 2.07 23.38
CA THR A 225 5.24 1.97 24.35
C THR A 225 3.92 1.69 23.63
N PRO A 226 2.87 1.22 24.28
CA PRO A 226 1.55 1.14 23.65
C PRO A 226 1.05 2.49 23.14
N GLY A 227 1.55 3.60 23.66
CA GLY A 227 1.19 4.95 23.24
C GLY A 227 1.75 5.35 21.89
N ASN A 228 3.03 5.04 21.62
CA ASN A 228 3.71 5.44 20.38
C ASN A 228 3.97 4.29 19.41
N TRP A 229 3.74 3.04 19.80
CA TRP A 229 3.99 1.85 18.99
C TRP A 229 2.90 0.79 19.21
N PRO A 230 1.65 1.01 18.79
CA PRO A 230 0.58 0.02 18.91
C PRO A 230 0.72 -1.14 17.91
N TYR A 231 1.76 -1.16 17.10
CA TYR A 231 2.02 -2.06 15.99
C TYR A 231 2.66 -3.40 16.41
N PHE A 232 2.27 -3.92 17.58
CA PHE A 232 2.66 -5.26 18.05
C PHE A 232 1.69 -6.36 17.60
N ASN A 233 0.48 -5.95 17.17
CA ASN A 233 -0.60 -6.86 16.81
C ASN A 233 -0.74 -6.95 15.29
N ASP A 234 -1.43 -7.99 14.85
CA ASP A 234 -1.73 -8.18 13.44
C ASP A 234 -2.44 -6.97 12.85
N GLN A 235 -2.10 -6.65 11.61
CA GLN A 235 -2.73 -5.62 10.80
C GLN A 235 -3.39 -6.28 9.59
N TYR A 236 -4.54 -5.77 9.15
CA TYR A 236 -5.17 -6.12 7.87
C TYR A 236 -5.13 -4.93 6.91
N ILE A 237 -5.15 -5.21 5.61
CA ILE A 237 -4.99 -4.20 4.55
C ILE A 237 -6.35 -3.65 4.15
N LEU A 238 -6.42 -2.34 3.90
CA LEU A 238 -7.60 -1.65 3.41
C LEU A 238 -7.26 -0.88 2.13
N LEU A 239 -8.23 -0.90 1.20
CA LEU A 239 -8.18 -0.16 -0.06
C LEU A 239 -9.51 0.57 -0.25
N ASN A 240 -9.48 1.88 -0.51
CA ASN A 240 -10.69 2.64 -0.79
C ASN A 240 -10.43 3.92 -1.59
N ILE A 241 -11.50 4.53 -2.07
CA ILE A 241 -11.53 5.94 -2.43
C ILE A 241 -12.63 6.60 -1.58
N ALA A 242 -12.25 7.52 -0.70
CA ALA A 242 -13.20 8.43 -0.06
C ALA A 242 -13.50 9.62 -0.98
N ILE A 243 -14.60 10.33 -0.72
CA ILE A 243 -14.98 11.54 -1.46
C ILE A 243 -15.11 12.72 -0.50
N GLY A 244 -14.46 13.82 -0.84
CA GLY A 244 -14.40 14.99 0.04
C GLY A 244 -13.58 14.70 1.29
N GLY A 245 -14.08 15.16 2.43
CA GLY A 245 -13.39 14.94 3.70
C GLY A 245 -12.08 15.73 3.82
N SER A 246 -11.25 15.33 4.78
CA SER A 246 -10.05 16.09 5.16
C SER A 246 -9.02 16.16 4.05
N LEU A 247 -8.78 15.08 3.31
CA LEU A 247 -7.76 15.01 2.24
C LEU A 247 -8.35 15.01 0.82
N GLY A 248 -9.63 14.72 0.63
CA GLY A 248 -10.31 14.90 -0.67
C GLY A 248 -10.71 16.35 -0.93
N GLY A 249 -10.94 17.12 0.12
CA GLY A 249 -11.22 18.55 0.05
C GLY A 249 -12.47 18.90 -0.77
N SER A 250 -12.40 19.99 -1.54
CA SER A 250 -13.51 20.43 -2.39
C SER A 250 -13.64 19.55 -3.63
N ILE A 251 -14.86 19.12 -3.93
CA ILE A 251 -15.16 18.27 -5.09
C ILE A 251 -15.32 19.13 -6.33
N ASP A 252 -14.79 18.66 -7.49
CA ASP A 252 -15.04 19.31 -8.77
C ASP A 252 -16.56 19.36 -9.04
N PRO A 253 -17.15 20.52 -9.39
CA PRO A 253 -18.57 20.62 -9.75
C PRO A 253 -19.01 19.66 -10.87
N ASN A 254 -18.08 19.31 -11.77
CA ASN A 254 -18.30 18.39 -12.89
C ASN A 254 -17.96 16.94 -12.54
N TYR A 255 -17.65 16.63 -11.28
CA TYR A 255 -17.34 15.26 -10.86
C TYR A 255 -18.48 14.31 -11.23
N THR A 256 -18.16 13.25 -11.92
CA THR A 256 -19.10 12.17 -12.27
C THR A 256 -18.66 10.85 -11.67
N GLU A 257 -17.46 10.44 -11.95
CA GLU A 257 -16.81 9.24 -11.40
C GLU A 257 -15.29 9.37 -11.52
N ASP A 258 -14.59 8.59 -10.70
CA ASP A 258 -13.14 8.44 -10.77
C ASP A 258 -12.75 7.05 -10.28
N GLN A 259 -11.53 6.61 -10.60
CA GLN A 259 -11.10 5.25 -10.27
C GLN A 259 -9.68 5.15 -9.76
N MET A 260 -9.45 4.21 -8.87
CA MET A 260 -8.15 3.63 -8.55
C MET A 260 -8.05 2.24 -9.18
N GLU A 261 -6.99 1.99 -9.94
CA GLU A 261 -6.68 0.66 -10.46
C GLU A 261 -5.57 0.01 -9.63
N VAL A 262 -5.80 -1.22 -9.17
CA VAL A 262 -4.82 -1.99 -8.41
C VAL A 262 -4.45 -3.24 -9.20
N ASP A 263 -3.16 -3.35 -9.54
CA ASP A 263 -2.61 -4.48 -10.30
C ASP A 263 -2.38 -5.70 -9.40
N TYR A 264 -1.81 -5.46 -8.21
CA TYR A 264 -1.65 -6.50 -7.20
C TYR A 264 -1.56 -5.93 -5.78
N VAL A 265 -1.86 -6.80 -4.82
CA VAL A 265 -1.54 -6.64 -3.41
C VAL A 265 -0.74 -7.85 -2.96
N ARG A 266 0.42 -7.64 -2.37
CA ARG A 266 1.33 -8.71 -1.94
C ARG A 266 1.82 -8.49 -0.53
N VAL A 267 1.84 -9.56 0.27
CA VAL A 267 2.37 -9.57 1.63
C VAL A 267 3.48 -10.60 1.71
N TYR A 268 4.62 -10.18 2.22
CA TYR A 268 5.80 -11.01 2.40
C TYR A 268 6.23 -11.02 3.86
N GLN A 269 6.79 -12.12 4.32
CA GLN A 269 7.45 -12.20 5.62
C GLN A 269 8.91 -12.60 5.49
N LYS A 270 9.73 -12.13 6.44
CA LYS A 270 11.14 -12.54 6.51
C LYS A 270 11.24 -14.02 6.78
N ASN A 271 12.12 -14.68 6.04
CA ASN A 271 12.44 -16.08 6.29
C ASN A 271 13.06 -16.19 7.70
N LYS A 272 12.54 -17.11 8.51
CA LYS A 272 13.19 -17.49 9.77
C LYS A 272 14.39 -18.36 9.41
N PHE A 273 15.59 -17.88 9.68
CA PHE A 273 16.81 -18.66 9.57
C PHE A 273 17.05 -19.47 10.84
#